data_a29394e14e069a3defc2a8d602347745
#
_entry.id   a29394e14e069a3defc2a8d602347745
#
_cell.length_a   1.000
_cell.length_b   1.000
_cell.length_c   1.000
_cell.angle_alpha   90.00
_cell.angle_beta   90.00
_cell.angle_gamma   90.00
#
_symmetry.space_group_name_H-M   'P 1'
#
loop_
_entity.id
_entity.type
_entity.pdbx_description
1 polymer ?
#
loop_
_entity_poly.entity_id
_entity_poly.type
_entity_poly.pdbx_seq_one_letter_code
_entity_poly.pdbx_strand_id
1 'polypeptide(L)'
;TEGMHGMISQVEGLAKALDLDFIHEKIELNSFWKLLPPKVTPIQDFVFKNRINCQFDIVISCGRKSVIPSIYLKKKFRNKIINIHVQEPKVSLNNFDFIIVPEHDGLTGKNVISSQGAIHYITQQEIKDSKNYLIDKFQLGNYFNEDRLVTVILGGPNKYYSFSDLALKKVFDKIKVNFISKGFQAIIIPSIRTPKRIIKIAQEYFDDKELVITDVDKQAYMAALAMAKYIIVTCDSTSMISEAAVTGKPIYVAQMPSSKNDQRFKNFFNLFESLNIIKPLSDSVESWNYAKLNETNRIAKQLKDKINHHDFS
;
A
#
# COMPACT_ATOMS: atom_id res chain seq x y z
N THR A 1 -1.60 11.74 -10.06
CA THR A 1 -0.38 11.17 -9.44
C THR A 1 0.80 11.16 -10.43
N GLU A 2 1.98 10.70 -9.98
CA GLU A 2 3.13 10.42 -10.86
C GLU A 2 3.09 9.02 -11.53
N GLY A 3 1.99 8.28 -11.37
CA GLY A 3 1.74 7.00 -12.04
C GLY A 3 2.30 5.76 -11.33
N MET A 4 2.82 5.88 -10.11
CA MET A 4 3.26 4.72 -9.33
C MET A 4 2.04 3.98 -8.73
N HIS A 5 2.02 2.65 -8.87
CA HIS A 5 0.89 1.81 -8.48
C HIS A 5 0.37 2.08 -7.04
N GLY A 6 1.25 2.16 -6.05
CA GLY A 6 0.84 2.46 -4.68
C GLY A 6 0.18 3.84 -4.50
N MET A 7 0.58 4.84 -5.31
CA MET A 7 -0.06 6.16 -5.28
C MET A 7 -1.41 6.15 -5.99
N ILE A 8 -1.51 5.41 -7.10
CA ILE A 8 -2.77 5.18 -7.80
C ILE A 8 -3.77 4.51 -6.86
N SER A 9 -3.36 3.44 -6.20
CA SER A 9 -4.18 2.70 -5.23
C SER A 9 -4.75 3.60 -4.13
N GLN A 10 -3.95 4.57 -3.64
CA GLN A 10 -4.38 5.48 -2.59
C GLN A 10 -5.42 6.50 -3.08
N VAL A 11 -5.17 7.17 -4.21
CA VAL A 11 -6.09 8.21 -4.71
C VAL A 11 -7.39 7.63 -5.27
N GLU A 12 -7.31 6.52 -6.02
CA GLU A 12 -8.50 5.85 -6.55
C GLU A 12 -9.33 5.18 -5.45
N GLY A 13 -8.66 4.58 -4.46
CA GLY A 13 -9.33 4.02 -3.29
C GLY A 13 -10.12 5.08 -2.54
N LEU A 14 -9.50 6.25 -2.32
CA LEU A 14 -10.17 7.36 -1.66
C LEU A 14 -11.33 7.92 -2.50
N ALA A 15 -11.15 8.12 -3.82
CA ALA A 15 -12.18 8.60 -4.71
C ALA A 15 -13.39 7.68 -4.73
N LYS A 16 -13.17 6.36 -4.83
CA LYS A 16 -14.23 5.34 -4.74
C LYS A 16 -14.97 5.37 -3.41
N ALA A 17 -14.24 5.47 -2.29
CA ALA A 17 -14.85 5.52 -0.96
C ALA A 17 -15.62 6.82 -0.68
N LEU A 18 -15.29 7.88 -1.41
CA LEU A 18 -16.04 9.15 -1.42
C LEU A 18 -17.26 9.12 -2.36
N ASP A 19 -17.47 8.02 -3.11
CA ASP A 19 -18.50 7.87 -4.13
C ASP A 19 -18.38 8.93 -5.25
N LEU A 20 -17.15 9.24 -5.67
CA LEU A 20 -16.85 10.21 -6.71
C LEU A 20 -16.64 9.52 -8.05
N ASP A 21 -17.19 10.09 -9.12
CA ASP A 21 -16.73 9.83 -10.48
C ASP A 21 -15.37 10.50 -10.66
N PHE A 22 -14.37 9.76 -11.15
CA PHE A 22 -13.02 10.29 -11.24
C PHE A 22 -12.31 9.95 -12.55
N ILE A 23 -11.39 10.82 -12.93
CA ILE A 23 -10.43 10.59 -14.00
C ILE A 23 -9.03 10.59 -13.39
N HIS A 24 -8.23 9.58 -13.73
CA HIS A 24 -6.86 9.50 -13.27
C HIS A 24 -5.91 10.25 -14.21
N GLU A 25 -5.38 11.35 -13.72
CA GLU A 25 -4.38 12.14 -14.46
C GLU A 25 -2.96 11.81 -13.99
N LYS A 26 -2.14 11.39 -14.95
CA LYS A 26 -0.70 11.21 -14.72
C LYS A 26 0.02 12.53 -14.94
N ILE A 27 0.55 13.09 -13.85
CA ILE A 27 1.28 14.36 -13.87
C ILE A 27 2.76 14.12 -14.13
N GLU A 28 3.29 14.81 -15.15
CA GLU A 28 4.72 14.84 -15.44
C GLU A 28 5.26 16.26 -15.31
N LEU A 29 6.29 16.41 -14.48
CA LEU A 29 7.07 17.63 -14.40
C LEU A 29 8.16 17.63 -15.48
N ASN A 30 8.52 18.81 -15.97
CA ASN A 30 9.68 19.00 -16.83
C ASN A 30 10.96 18.49 -16.14
N SER A 31 11.92 18.03 -16.93
CA SER A 31 13.09 17.27 -16.45
C SER A 31 13.86 17.99 -15.33
N PHE A 32 14.04 19.28 -15.45
CA PHE A 32 14.70 20.10 -14.44
C PHE A 32 13.92 20.13 -13.11
N TRP A 33 12.60 20.38 -13.16
CA TRP A 33 11.75 20.50 -11.97
C TRP A 33 11.50 19.17 -11.25
N LYS A 34 11.64 18.05 -11.97
CA LYS A 34 11.62 16.71 -11.38
C LYS A 34 12.66 16.49 -10.28
N LEU A 35 13.82 17.13 -10.39
CA LEU A 35 14.95 16.96 -9.48
C LEU A 35 14.79 17.78 -8.21
N LEU A 36 14.08 18.89 -8.28
CA LEU A 36 13.94 19.83 -7.18
C LEU A 36 12.87 19.41 -6.18
N PRO A 37 13.07 19.71 -4.88
CA PRO A 37 12.02 19.52 -3.88
C PRO A 37 10.87 20.52 -4.09
N PRO A 38 9.63 20.17 -3.68
CA PRO A 38 8.46 21.06 -3.86
C PRO A 38 8.65 22.46 -3.27
N LYS A 39 9.42 22.60 -2.17
CA LYS A 39 9.67 23.92 -1.52
C LYS A 39 10.31 24.96 -2.42
N VAL A 40 11.12 24.54 -3.42
CA VAL A 40 11.85 25.43 -4.32
C VAL A 40 11.33 25.37 -5.77
N THR A 41 10.29 24.57 -6.00
CA THR A 41 9.67 24.46 -7.32
C THR A 41 8.58 25.54 -7.48
N PRO A 42 8.62 26.37 -8.54
CA PRO A 42 7.60 27.39 -8.77
C PRO A 42 6.21 26.81 -8.96
N ILE A 43 5.19 27.53 -8.47
CA ILE A 43 3.78 27.14 -8.67
C ILE A 43 3.26 27.82 -9.93
N GLN A 44 3.71 27.33 -11.09
CA GLN A 44 3.43 27.89 -12.41
C GLN A 44 3.22 26.75 -13.41
N ASP A 45 2.50 27.02 -14.51
CA ASP A 45 2.17 26.05 -15.55
C ASP A 45 3.38 25.55 -16.37
N PHE A 46 4.39 26.38 -16.56
CA PHE A 46 5.62 26.00 -17.28
C PHE A 46 6.42 24.87 -16.57
N VAL A 47 6.08 24.56 -15.32
CA VAL A 47 6.69 23.44 -14.57
C VAL A 47 6.22 22.10 -15.10
N PHE A 48 5.04 22.05 -15.72
CA PHE A 48 4.40 20.81 -16.18
C PHE A 48 4.68 20.57 -17.66
N LYS A 49 4.80 19.29 -18.05
CA LYS A 49 4.92 18.91 -19.46
C LYS A 49 3.59 19.08 -20.21
N ASN A 50 2.49 18.75 -19.57
CA ASN A 50 1.15 18.77 -20.16
C ASN A 50 0.29 19.81 -19.45
N ARG A 51 -0.55 20.52 -20.21
CA ARG A 51 -1.54 21.41 -19.62
C ARG A 51 -2.62 20.57 -18.93
N ILE A 52 -2.93 20.93 -17.70
CA ILE A 52 -4.04 20.35 -16.96
C ILE A 52 -5.30 21.12 -17.34
N ASN A 53 -6.10 20.54 -18.23
CA ASN A 53 -7.36 21.12 -18.71
C ASN A 53 -8.51 20.23 -18.26
N CYS A 54 -8.99 20.44 -17.04
CA CYS A 54 -10.15 19.71 -16.53
C CYS A 54 -11.07 20.68 -15.78
N GLN A 55 -12.37 20.44 -15.88
CA GLN A 55 -13.36 20.95 -14.93
C GLN A 55 -13.60 19.84 -13.90
N PHE A 56 -13.31 20.13 -12.65
CA PHE A 56 -13.48 19.19 -11.53
C PHE A 56 -13.75 19.99 -10.26
N ASP A 57 -14.47 19.39 -9.33
CA ASP A 57 -14.79 19.98 -8.03
C ASP A 57 -13.75 19.55 -6.96
N ILE A 58 -13.17 18.37 -7.11
CA ILE A 58 -12.22 17.81 -6.17
C ILE A 58 -10.96 17.33 -6.88
N VAL A 59 -9.80 17.68 -6.34
CA VAL A 59 -8.48 17.18 -6.75
C VAL A 59 -7.92 16.32 -5.64
N ILE A 60 -7.73 15.02 -5.89
CA ILE A 60 -7.03 14.12 -4.99
C ILE A 60 -5.64 13.85 -5.55
N SER A 61 -4.61 14.21 -4.80
CA SER A 61 -3.21 14.07 -5.23
C SER A 61 -2.42 13.21 -4.25
N CYS A 62 -1.41 12.49 -4.74
CA CYS A 62 -0.54 11.65 -3.93
C CYS A 62 0.90 11.72 -4.41
N GLY A 63 1.83 11.86 -3.45
CA GLY A 63 3.26 11.81 -3.68
C GLY A 63 3.90 13.15 -4.05
N ARG A 64 5.23 13.18 -3.97
CA ARG A 64 6.03 14.41 -4.04
C ARG A 64 5.81 15.24 -5.30
N LYS A 65 5.72 14.59 -6.47
CA LYS A 65 5.59 15.32 -7.74
C LYS A 65 4.19 15.86 -7.99
N SER A 66 3.19 15.38 -7.26
CA SER A 66 1.81 15.86 -7.35
C SER A 66 1.53 17.08 -6.45
N VAL A 67 2.47 17.45 -5.58
CA VAL A 67 2.33 18.59 -4.66
C VAL A 67 2.13 19.89 -5.39
N ILE A 68 3.07 20.27 -6.28
CA ILE A 68 3.00 21.53 -7.01
C ILE A 68 1.83 21.59 -7.98
N PRO A 69 1.50 20.53 -8.76
CA PRO A 69 0.28 20.50 -9.57
C PRO A 69 -0.99 20.73 -8.76
N SER A 70 -1.14 20.09 -7.61
CA SER A 70 -2.31 20.27 -6.75
C SER A 70 -2.45 21.70 -6.24
N ILE A 71 -1.35 22.32 -5.78
CA ILE A 71 -1.33 23.70 -5.32
C ILE A 71 -1.62 24.67 -6.48
N TYR A 72 -1.05 24.41 -7.67
CA TYR A 72 -1.31 25.23 -8.87
C TYR A 72 -2.79 25.24 -9.23
N LEU A 73 -3.42 24.05 -9.25
CA LEU A 73 -4.85 23.95 -9.53
C LEU A 73 -5.70 24.68 -8.50
N LYS A 74 -5.40 24.52 -7.20
CA LYS A 74 -6.09 25.25 -6.14
C LYS A 74 -5.96 26.77 -6.32
N LYS A 75 -4.77 27.29 -6.63
CA LYS A 75 -4.57 28.73 -6.88
C LYS A 75 -5.31 29.21 -8.13
N LYS A 76 -5.31 28.40 -9.21
CA LYS A 76 -5.95 28.75 -10.49
C LYS A 76 -7.47 28.80 -10.37
N PHE A 77 -8.07 27.84 -9.66
CA PHE A 77 -9.53 27.70 -9.55
C PHE A 77 -10.07 28.18 -8.19
N ARG A 78 -9.18 28.53 -7.23
CA ARG A 78 -9.53 29.06 -5.88
C ARG A 78 -10.60 28.22 -5.18
N ASN A 79 -11.67 28.86 -4.71
CA ASN A 79 -12.75 28.25 -3.95
C ASN A 79 -13.68 27.35 -4.79
N LYS A 80 -13.43 27.21 -6.11
CA LYS A 80 -14.22 26.33 -6.97
C LYS A 80 -13.79 24.86 -6.87
N ILE A 81 -12.67 24.57 -6.23
CA ILE A 81 -12.19 23.19 -6.07
C ILE A 81 -11.73 22.94 -4.63
N ILE A 82 -11.90 21.68 -4.19
CA ILE A 82 -11.28 21.15 -2.97
C ILE A 82 -10.02 20.39 -3.37
N ASN A 83 -8.88 20.68 -2.75
CA ASN A 83 -7.67 19.89 -2.96
C ASN A 83 -7.31 19.05 -1.73
N ILE A 84 -7.23 17.75 -1.95
CA ILE A 84 -6.86 16.73 -0.97
C ILE A 84 -5.50 16.17 -1.36
N HIS A 85 -4.55 16.17 -0.42
CA HIS A 85 -3.25 15.56 -0.65
C HIS A 85 -3.04 14.36 0.25
N VAL A 86 -2.60 13.26 -0.34
CA VAL A 86 -2.25 12.03 0.39
C VAL A 86 -0.73 11.95 0.51
N GLN A 87 -0.25 11.67 1.72
CA GLN A 87 1.13 11.71 2.21
C GLN A 87 1.56 13.12 2.64
N GLU A 88 2.71 13.22 3.34
CA GLU A 88 3.26 14.50 3.75
C GLU A 88 3.75 15.33 2.55
N PRO A 89 3.23 16.55 2.31
CA PRO A 89 3.57 17.34 1.14
C PRO A 89 4.95 18.02 1.19
N LYS A 90 5.57 18.12 2.38
CA LYS A 90 6.85 18.80 2.60
C LYS A 90 6.85 20.29 2.22
N VAL A 91 5.69 20.92 2.22
CA VAL A 91 5.45 22.37 2.04
C VAL A 91 4.43 22.84 3.07
N SER A 92 4.08 24.14 3.07
CA SER A 92 3.05 24.65 3.97
C SER A 92 1.72 23.90 3.82
N LEU A 93 1.17 23.43 4.94
CA LEU A 93 -0.09 22.67 4.98
C LEU A 93 -1.28 23.50 4.52
N ASN A 94 -1.22 24.82 4.68
CA ASN A 94 -2.27 25.77 4.27
C ASN A 94 -2.49 25.83 2.75
N ASN A 95 -1.64 25.17 1.95
CA ASN A 95 -1.84 25.04 0.50
C ASN A 95 -2.90 23.97 0.13
N PHE A 96 -3.40 23.23 1.10
CA PHE A 96 -4.36 22.15 0.90
C PHE A 96 -5.58 22.34 1.81
N ASP A 97 -6.75 21.97 1.32
CA ASP A 97 -7.95 21.92 2.14
C ASP A 97 -7.87 20.74 3.12
N PHE A 98 -7.41 19.58 2.64
CA PHE A 98 -7.18 18.40 3.48
C PHE A 98 -5.90 17.67 3.13
N ILE A 99 -5.25 17.10 4.15
CA ILE A 99 -4.05 16.29 4.00
C ILE A 99 -4.27 14.99 4.75
N ILE A 100 -4.05 13.86 4.07
CA ILE A 100 -4.17 12.52 4.66
C ILE A 100 -2.76 11.95 4.80
N VAL A 101 -2.39 11.62 6.02
CA VAL A 101 -1.07 11.05 6.32
C VAL A 101 -1.18 9.86 7.26
N PRO A 102 -0.31 8.86 7.12
CA PRO A 102 -0.21 7.81 8.12
C PRO A 102 0.22 8.38 9.48
N GLU A 103 -0.36 7.88 10.56
CA GLU A 103 -0.08 8.31 11.94
C GLU A 103 1.41 8.20 12.29
N HIS A 104 2.08 7.15 11.79
CA HIS A 104 3.51 6.94 12.00
C HIS A 104 4.42 8.00 11.35
N ASP A 105 3.90 8.87 10.50
CA ASP A 105 4.63 10.02 9.94
C ASP A 105 4.68 11.21 10.92
N GLY A 106 3.83 11.22 11.96
CA GLY A 106 3.83 12.22 13.04
C GLY A 106 3.40 13.63 12.63
N LEU A 107 2.81 13.81 11.43
CA LEU A 107 2.33 15.11 10.97
C LEU A 107 0.99 15.45 11.59
N THR A 108 0.90 16.66 12.18
CA THR A 108 -0.34 17.18 12.76
C THR A 108 -0.69 18.55 12.19
N GLY A 109 -1.99 18.90 12.18
CA GLY A 109 -2.48 20.20 11.69
C GLY A 109 -4.00 20.24 11.66
N LYS A 110 -4.58 21.44 11.54
CA LYS A 110 -6.05 21.64 11.52
C LYS A 110 -6.73 20.91 10.35
N ASN A 111 -6.03 20.83 9.21
CA ASN A 111 -6.49 20.21 7.97
C ASN A 111 -5.85 18.82 7.73
N VAL A 112 -5.19 18.24 8.75
CA VAL A 112 -4.58 16.93 8.67
C VAL A 112 -5.52 15.87 9.24
N ILE A 113 -5.69 14.78 8.50
CA ILE A 113 -6.41 13.58 8.90
C ILE A 113 -5.42 12.43 8.94
N SER A 114 -5.23 11.84 10.13
CA SER A 114 -4.31 10.72 10.29
C SER A 114 -4.99 9.38 9.99
N SER A 115 -4.28 8.50 9.29
CA SER A 115 -4.67 7.10 9.06
C SER A 115 -3.74 6.15 9.82
N GLN A 116 -4.26 5.06 10.37
CA GLN A 116 -3.43 4.06 11.05
C GLN A 116 -2.47 3.38 10.08
N GLY A 117 -2.96 2.99 8.90
CA GLY A 117 -2.16 2.43 7.81
C GLY A 117 -2.28 3.23 6.52
N ALA A 118 -1.69 2.72 5.46
CA ALA A 118 -1.87 3.27 4.12
C ALA A 118 -3.33 3.07 3.67
N ILE A 119 -3.95 4.12 3.13
CA ILE A 119 -5.22 3.97 2.40
C ILE A 119 -4.97 3.30 1.05
N HIS A 120 -5.94 2.56 0.54
CA HIS A 120 -5.83 1.80 -0.71
C HIS A 120 -7.22 1.46 -1.28
N TYR A 121 -7.27 0.96 -2.51
CA TYR A 121 -8.53 0.59 -3.18
C TYR A 121 -9.04 -0.82 -2.83
N ILE A 122 -8.25 -1.68 -2.19
CA ILE A 122 -8.64 -3.06 -1.89
C ILE A 122 -9.70 -3.07 -0.79
N THR A 123 -10.80 -3.78 -1.05
CA THR A 123 -11.92 -3.94 -0.12
C THR A 123 -12.08 -5.39 0.32
N GLN A 124 -12.74 -5.61 1.45
CA GLN A 124 -13.08 -6.97 1.91
C GLN A 124 -13.94 -7.72 0.89
N GLN A 125 -14.81 -7.02 0.18
CA GLN A 125 -15.68 -7.63 -0.83
C GLN A 125 -14.85 -8.11 -2.04
N GLU A 126 -13.95 -7.27 -2.58
CA GLU A 126 -13.07 -7.67 -3.68
C GLU A 126 -12.18 -8.87 -3.31
N ILE A 127 -11.66 -8.91 -2.07
CA ILE A 127 -10.91 -10.07 -1.58
C ILE A 127 -11.80 -11.32 -1.59
N LYS A 128 -13.00 -11.23 -1.03
CA LYS A 128 -13.95 -12.36 -0.97
C LYS A 128 -14.33 -12.87 -2.36
N ASP A 129 -14.62 -11.95 -3.28
CA ASP A 129 -15.06 -12.30 -4.65
C ASP A 129 -13.92 -12.93 -5.47
N SER A 130 -12.67 -12.61 -5.14
CA SER A 130 -11.50 -13.17 -5.82
C SER A 130 -11.10 -14.57 -5.34
N LYS A 131 -11.74 -15.12 -4.31
CA LYS A 131 -11.31 -16.34 -3.60
C LYS A 131 -11.02 -17.53 -4.52
N ASN A 132 -11.89 -17.78 -5.49
CA ASN A 132 -11.77 -18.93 -6.38
C ASN A 132 -10.79 -18.72 -7.55
N TYR A 133 -10.33 -17.49 -7.77
CA TYR A 133 -9.55 -17.16 -8.95
C TYR A 133 -8.27 -18.00 -9.11
N LEU A 134 -7.52 -18.27 -8.04
CA LEU A 134 -6.32 -19.10 -8.10
C LEU A 134 -6.66 -20.57 -8.33
N ILE A 135 -7.75 -21.06 -7.74
CA ILE A 135 -8.24 -22.42 -7.91
C ILE A 135 -8.55 -22.67 -9.37
N ASP A 136 -9.30 -21.75 -9.99
CA ASP A 136 -9.71 -21.86 -11.39
C ASP A 136 -8.53 -21.69 -12.35
N LYS A 137 -7.68 -20.67 -12.12
CA LYS A 137 -6.54 -20.32 -12.97
C LYS A 137 -5.49 -21.44 -13.05
N PHE A 138 -5.22 -22.09 -11.93
CA PHE A 138 -4.21 -23.15 -11.85
C PHE A 138 -4.80 -24.56 -11.77
N GLN A 139 -6.11 -24.70 -11.93
CA GLN A 139 -6.85 -25.98 -11.89
C GLN A 139 -6.55 -26.79 -10.62
N LEU A 140 -6.48 -26.09 -9.48
CA LEU A 140 -5.98 -26.66 -8.22
C LEU A 140 -7.04 -27.58 -7.56
N GLY A 141 -8.31 -27.50 -7.96
CA GLY A 141 -9.39 -28.27 -7.32
C GLY A 141 -9.39 -28.08 -5.80
N ASN A 142 -9.37 -29.17 -5.04
CA ASN A 142 -9.30 -29.19 -3.57
C ASN A 142 -7.85 -29.30 -3.05
N TYR A 143 -6.87 -28.90 -3.85
CA TYR A 143 -5.45 -29.07 -3.49
C TYR A 143 -5.05 -28.31 -2.24
N PHE A 144 -5.57 -27.07 -2.07
CA PHE A 144 -5.28 -26.24 -0.90
C PHE A 144 -6.36 -26.35 0.18
N ASN A 145 -5.90 -26.61 1.41
CA ASN A 145 -6.74 -26.50 2.59
C ASN A 145 -6.57 -25.11 3.20
N GLU A 146 -7.63 -24.27 3.18
CA GLU A 146 -7.61 -22.91 3.70
C GLU A 146 -7.23 -22.83 5.19
N ASP A 147 -7.57 -23.84 6.00
CA ASP A 147 -7.18 -23.91 7.39
C ASP A 147 -5.69 -24.17 7.60
N ARG A 148 -4.99 -24.54 6.52
CA ARG A 148 -3.56 -24.85 6.51
C ARG A 148 -2.80 -24.14 5.39
N LEU A 149 -3.24 -22.93 5.02
CA LEU A 149 -2.62 -22.16 3.94
C LEU A 149 -1.92 -20.93 4.49
N VAL A 150 -0.66 -20.74 4.13
CA VAL A 150 0.11 -19.51 4.37
C VAL A 150 0.35 -18.77 3.06
N THR A 151 -0.02 -17.50 3.01
CA THR A 151 0.29 -16.63 1.87
C THR A 151 1.53 -15.82 2.17
N VAL A 152 2.53 -15.88 1.29
CA VAL A 152 3.80 -15.16 1.38
C VAL A 152 3.85 -14.07 0.32
N ILE A 153 3.81 -12.82 0.74
CA ILE A 153 3.86 -11.66 -0.15
C ILE A 153 5.30 -11.14 -0.19
N LEU A 154 5.92 -11.28 -1.35
CA LEU A 154 7.28 -10.84 -1.57
C LEU A 154 7.31 -9.42 -2.14
N GLY A 155 7.97 -8.54 -1.44
CA GLY A 155 8.33 -7.22 -1.93
C GLY A 155 9.61 -7.24 -2.74
N GLY A 156 10.36 -6.15 -2.68
CA GLY A 156 11.63 -6.02 -3.37
C GLY A 156 12.53 -4.96 -2.76
N PRO A 157 13.79 -4.90 -3.18
CA PRO A 157 14.75 -3.94 -2.65
C PRO A 157 14.26 -2.50 -2.85
N ASN A 158 14.54 -1.67 -1.87
CA ASN A 158 14.29 -0.24 -1.92
C ASN A 158 15.46 0.52 -1.27
N LYS A 159 15.30 1.81 -1.06
CA LYS A 159 16.37 2.62 -0.44
C LYS A 159 16.65 2.28 1.04
N TYR A 160 15.76 1.52 1.71
CA TYR A 160 15.89 1.16 3.12
C TYR A 160 16.30 -0.30 3.31
N TYR A 161 15.78 -1.21 2.50
CA TYR A 161 15.94 -2.66 2.67
C TYR A 161 16.63 -3.30 1.47
N SER A 162 17.54 -4.21 1.76
CA SER A 162 18.25 -5.02 0.77
C SER A 162 17.73 -6.46 0.78
N PHE A 163 17.74 -7.11 -0.38
CA PHE A 163 17.24 -8.47 -0.59
C PHE A 163 18.36 -9.34 -1.17
N SER A 164 19.33 -9.71 -0.32
CA SER A 164 20.36 -10.68 -0.69
C SER A 164 19.80 -12.11 -0.72
N ASP A 165 20.41 -13.00 -1.49
CA ASP A 165 20.01 -14.40 -1.56
C ASP A 165 20.04 -15.07 -0.18
N LEU A 166 21.08 -14.76 0.60
CA LEU A 166 21.21 -15.28 1.97
C LEU A 166 20.05 -14.81 2.88
N ALA A 167 19.67 -13.54 2.77
CA ALA A 167 18.57 -13.00 3.59
C ALA A 167 17.23 -13.62 3.19
N LEU A 168 16.99 -13.78 1.88
CA LEU A 168 15.79 -14.45 1.36
C LEU A 168 15.72 -15.91 1.82
N LYS A 169 16.80 -16.66 1.68
CA LYS A 169 16.87 -18.06 2.10
C LYS A 169 16.59 -18.21 3.60
N LYS A 170 17.12 -17.33 4.45
CA LYS A 170 16.79 -17.34 5.88
C LYS A 170 15.29 -17.10 6.16
N VAL A 171 14.63 -16.25 5.39
CA VAL A 171 13.18 -16.06 5.50
C VAL A 171 12.44 -17.32 5.04
N PHE A 172 12.85 -17.90 3.93
CA PHE A 172 12.25 -19.13 3.40
C PHE A 172 12.48 -20.33 4.32
N ASP A 173 13.67 -20.44 4.96
CA ASP A 173 13.94 -21.45 5.99
C ASP A 173 12.94 -21.33 7.16
N LYS A 174 12.70 -20.13 7.66
CA LYS A 174 11.71 -19.90 8.71
C LYS A 174 10.31 -20.29 8.28
N ILE A 175 9.93 -20.02 7.03
CA ILE A 175 8.63 -20.44 6.48
C ILE A 175 8.54 -21.99 6.43
N LYS A 176 9.58 -22.65 5.91
CA LYS A 176 9.62 -24.10 5.88
C LYS A 176 9.51 -24.73 7.27
N VAL A 177 10.31 -24.25 8.23
CA VAL A 177 10.34 -24.80 9.59
C VAL A 177 9.05 -24.52 10.34
N ASN A 178 8.51 -23.31 10.24
CA ASN A 178 7.38 -22.90 11.06
C ASN A 178 6.01 -23.28 10.50
N PHE A 179 5.91 -23.41 9.17
CA PHE A 179 4.63 -23.67 8.50
C PHE A 179 4.64 -24.98 7.72
N ILE A 180 5.52 -25.14 6.74
CA ILE A 180 5.47 -26.29 5.82
C ILE A 180 5.74 -27.59 6.56
N SER A 181 6.76 -27.65 7.43
CA SER A 181 7.04 -28.85 8.24
C SER A 181 5.90 -29.23 9.22
N LYS A 182 5.00 -28.30 9.50
CA LYS A 182 3.80 -28.51 10.33
C LYS A 182 2.55 -28.81 9.51
N GLY A 183 2.70 -29.07 8.22
CA GLY A 183 1.63 -29.47 7.31
C GLY A 183 0.83 -28.30 6.72
N PHE A 184 1.37 -27.08 6.76
CA PHE A 184 0.84 -25.96 5.97
C PHE A 184 1.35 -26.03 4.53
N GLN A 185 0.54 -25.54 3.61
CA GLN A 185 0.93 -25.29 2.22
C GLN A 185 1.18 -23.78 2.05
N ALA A 186 2.01 -23.39 1.10
CA ALA A 186 2.32 -21.99 0.85
C ALA A 186 1.92 -21.54 -0.55
N ILE A 187 1.38 -20.31 -0.63
CA ILE A 187 1.27 -19.55 -1.88
C ILE A 187 2.23 -18.38 -1.77
N ILE A 188 3.20 -18.32 -2.67
CA ILE A 188 4.21 -17.26 -2.74
C ILE A 188 3.84 -16.32 -3.88
N ILE A 189 3.64 -15.04 -3.56
CA ILE A 189 3.16 -14.05 -4.51
C ILE A 189 4.13 -12.87 -4.63
N PRO A 190 4.53 -12.46 -5.84
CA PRO A 190 5.36 -11.29 -6.05
C PRO A 190 4.56 -10.00 -6.03
N SER A 191 5.19 -8.92 -5.61
CA SER A 191 4.72 -7.56 -5.83
C SER A 191 5.32 -6.98 -7.13
N ILE A 192 4.80 -5.81 -7.55
CA ILE A 192 5.32 -5.08 -8.73
C ILE A 192 6.82 -4.73 -8.62
N ARG A 193 7.36 -4.67 -7.38
CA ARG A 193 8.77 -4.37 -7.12
C ARG A 193 9.64 -5.60 -6.97
N THR A 194 9.06 -6.79 -7.03
CA THR A 194 9.81 -8.04 -6.86
C THR A 194 10.63 -8.34 -8.11
N PRO A 195 11.96 -8.31 -8.04
CA PRO A 195 12.80 -8.64 -9.19
C PRO A 195 12.64 -10.12 -9.60
N LYS A 196 12.76 -10.43 -10.89
CA LYS A 196 12.71 -11.79 -11.42
C LYS A 196 13.67 -12.75 -10.70
N ARG A 197 14.85 -12.27 -10.27
CA ARG A 197 15.81 -13.04 -9.47
C ARG A 197 15.18 -13.57 -8.17
N ILE A 198 14.40 -12.77 -7.46
CA ILE A 198 13.77 -13.19 -6.21
C ILE A 198 12.71 -14.26 -6.47
N ILE A 199 11.93 -14.10 -7.55
CA ILE A 199 10.94 -15.10 -7.97
C ILE A 199 11.63 -16.43 -8.30
N LYS A 200 12.75 -16.38 -9.06
CA LYS A 200 13.53 -17.56 -9.39
C LYS A 200 14.06 -18.28 -8.14
N ILE A 201 14.61 -17.54 -7.17
CA ILE A 201 15.05 -18.13 -5.90
C ILE A 201 13.89 -18.79 -5.15
N ALA A 202 12.70 -18.19 -5.16
CA ALA A 202 11.53 -18.80 -4.55
C ALA A 202 11.13 -20.10 -5.26
N GLN A 203 11.12 -20.12 -6.61
CA GLN A 203 10.85 -21.35 -7.39
C GLN A 203 11.86 -22.47 -7.15
N GLU A 204 13.14 -22.12 -7.00
CA GLU A 204 14.19 -23.10 -6.70
C GLU A 204 14.15 -23.59 -5.23
N TYR A 205 13.54 -22.82 -4.36
CA TYR A 205 13.51 -23.09 -2.91
C TYR A 205 12.28 -23.87 -2.45
N PHE A 206 11.12 -23.60 -3.04
CA PHE A 206 9.85 -24.24 -2.71
C PHE A 206 9.59 -25.39 -3.69
N ASP A 207 9.05 -26.49 -3.14
CA ASP A 207 8.76 -27.71 -3.90
C ASP A 207 7.46 -27.55 -4.72
N ASP A 208 7.11 -28.54 -5.54
CA ASP A 208 5.89 -28.56 -6.36
C ASP A 208 4.59 -28.60 -5.53
N LYS A 209 4.70 -28.76 -4.21
CA LYS A 209 3.56 -28.71 -3.27
C LYS A 209 3.17 -27.30 -2.89
N GLU A 210 4.00 -26.33 -3.16
CA GLU A 210 3.78 -24.92 -2.95
C GLU A 210 3.54 -24.22 -4.29
N LEU A 211 2.67 -23.21 -4.29
CA LEU A 211 2.40 -22.43 -5.49
C LEU A 211 3.21 -21.15 -5.51
N VAL A 212 4.20 -21.07 -6.40
CA VAL A 212 4.95 -19.83 -6.64
C VAL A 212 4.39 -19.11 -7.86
N ILE A 213 3.73 -17.98 -7.62
CA ILE A 213 3.20 -17.12 -8.69
C ILE A 213 4.37 -16.33 -9.28
N THR A 214 4.50 -16.36 -10.60
CA THR A 214 5.63 -15.72 -11.31
C THR A 214 5.34 -14.32 -11.79
N ASP A 215 4.08 -14.03 -12.07
CA ASP A 215 3.64 -12.76 -12.63
C ASP A 215 2.87 -11.93 -11.60
N VAL A 216 2.97 -10.61 -11.76
CA VAL A 216 2.18 -9.69 -10.93
C VAL A 216 0.73 -9.70 -11.41
N ASP A 217 -0.14 -10.23 -10.57
CA ASP A 217 -1.56 -10.39 -10.85
C ASP A 217 -2.39 -9.94 -9.65
N LYS A 218 -3.17 -8.87 -9.84
CA LYS A 218 -4.01 -8.30 -8.77
C LYS A 218 -5.07 -9.28 -8.26
N GLN A 219 -5.69 -10.06 -9.15
CA GLN A 219 -6.72 -11.01 -8.75
C GLN A 219 -6.10 -12.18 -8.00
N ALA A 220 -4.94 -12.67 -8.43
CA ALA A 220 -4.16 -13.68 -7.72
C ALA A 220 -3.74 -13.20 -6.32
N TYR A 221 -3.33 -11.94 -6.19
CA TYR A 221 -3.00 -11.33 -4.91
C TYR A 221 -4.20 -11.32 -3.95
N MET A 222 -5.36 -10.87 -4.42
CA MET A 222 -6.59 -10.85 -3.60
C MET A 222 -7.07 -12.25 -3.25
N ALA A 223 -6.99 -13.21 -4.20
CA ALA A 223 -7.34 -14.61 -3.95
C ALA A 223 -6.43 -15.24 -2.89
N ALA A 224 -5.12 -15.00 -2.96
CA ALA A 224 -4.17 -15.49 -1.96
C ALA A 224 -4.45 -14.90 -0.57
N LEU A 225 -4.81 -13.62 -0.48
CA LEU A 225 -5.27 -13.01 0.77
C LEU A 225 -6.57 -13.66 1.28
N ALA A 226 -7.52 -13.96 0.38
CA ALA A 226 -8.79 -14.58 0.72
C ALA A 226 -8.61 -15.99 1.29
N MET A 227 -7.72 -16.79 0.69
CA MET A 227 -7.51 -18.20 1.03
C MET A 227 -6.62 -18.40 2.26
N ALA A 228 -5.76 -17.44 2.59
CA ALA A 228 -4.77 -17.57 3.67
C ALA A 228 -5.38 -17.85 5.04
N LYS A 229 -4.76 -18.72 5.82
CA LYS A 229 -4.89 -18.78 7.28
C LYS A 229 -3.96 -17.80 7.97
N TYR A 230 -2.72 -17.72 7.47
CA TYR A 230 -1.68 -16.80 7.89
C TYR A 230 -1.13 -16.03 6.69
N ILE A 231 -0.72 -14.81 6.93
CA ILE A 231 -0.11 -13.99 5.88
C ILE A 231 1.30 -13.62 6.34
N ILE A 232 2.29 -13.79 5.47
CA ILE A 232 3.66 -13.34 5.70
C ILE A 232 3.95 -12.24 4.66
N VAL A 233 4.41 -11.10 5.12
CA VAL A 233 4.75 -9.97 4.24
C VAL A 233 6.18 -9.54 4.52
N THR A 234 6.99 -9.30 3.48
CA THR A 234 8.32 -8.71 3.66
C THR A 234 8.21 -7.25 4.12
N CYS A 235 9.12 -6.83 5.00
CA CYS A 235 9.04 -5.56 5.74
C CYS A 235 9.16 -4.27 4.90
N ASP A 236 9.48 -4.39 3.61
CA ASP A 236 9.79 -3.27 2.73
C ASP A 236 8.58 -2.43 2.28
N SER A 237 7.36 -2.83 2.61
CA SER A 237 6.14 -2.16 2.15
C SER A 237 5.06 -2.03 3.21
N THR A 238 4.90 -0.83 3.74
CA THR A 238 3.78 -0.49 4.63
C THR A 238 2.42 -0.62 3.93
N SER A 239 2.36 -0.39 2.62
CA SER A 239 1.12 -0.55 1.84
C SER A 239 0.64 -2.00 1.78
N MET A 240 1.53 -2.95 1.45
CA MET A 240 1.15 -4.37 1.39
C MET A 240 0.69 -4.91 2.75
N ILE A 241 1.33 -4.45 3.84
CA ILE A 241 0.92 -4.81 5.20
C ILE A 241 -0.46 -4.21 5.53
N SER A 242 -0.71 -2.96 5.14
CA SER A 242 -2.01 -2.30 5.34
C SER A 242 -3.12 -2.97 4.52
N GLU A 243 -2.83 -3.38 3.29
CA GLU A 243 -3.74 -4.13 2.42
C GLU A 243 -4.08 -5.51 3.03
N ALA A 244 -3.07 -6.24 3.52
CA ALA A 244 -3.28 -7.51 4.21
C ALA A 244 -4.13 -7.36 5.48
N ALA A 245 -4.00 -6.24 6.19
CA ALA A 245 -4.72 -5.97 7.45
C ALA A 245 -6.25 -5.85 7.28
N VAL A 246 -6.75 -5.64 6.05
CA VAL A 246 -8.19 -5.66 5.73
C VAL A 246 -8.80 -7.05 5.99
N THR A 247 -8.01 -8.11 5.91
CA THR A 247 -8.49 -9.47 6.06
C THR A 247 -8.87 -9.84 7.50
N GLY A 248 -8.23 -9.23 8.49
CA GLY A 248 -8.33 -9.62 9.90
C GLY A 248 -7.56 -10.90 10.26
N LYS A 249 -6.77 -11.42 9.32
CA LYS A 249 -5.98 -12.64 9.49
C LYS A 249 -4.60 -12.33 10.10
N PRO A 250 -4.00 -13.22 10.90
CA PRO A 250 -2.67 -13.01 11.46
C PRO A 250 -1.63 -12.69 10.40
N ILE A 251 -0.88 -11.60 10.60
CA ILE A 251 0.14 -11.13 9.66
C ILE A 251 1.50 -11.19 10.33
N TYR A 252 2.40 -11.97 9.77
CA TYR A 252 3.81 -11.97 10.14
C TYR A 252 4.62 -11.08 9.21
N VAL A 253 5.51 -10.27 9.79
CA VAL A 253 6.43 -9.43 9.02
C VAL A 253 7.80 -10.11 8.96
N ALA A 254 8.21 -10.46 7.74
CA ALA A 254 9.52 -11.02 7.46
C ALA A 254 10.55 -9.90 7.33
N GLN A 255 11.45 -9.79 8.31
CA GLN A 255 12.46 -8.74 8.35
C GLN A 255 13.57 -8.98 7.33
N MET A 256 13.90 -7.94 6.59
CA MET A 256 15.02 -7.89 5.65
C MET A 256 16.10 -6.94 6.18
N PRO A 257 17.38 -7.14 5.81
CA PRO A 257 18.46 -6.28 6.26
C PRO A 257 18.22 -4.82 5.88
N SER A 258 18.27 -3.93 6.89
CA SER A 258 18.16 -2.49 6.69
C SER A 258 19.49 -1.91 6.24
N SER A 259 19.46 -1.09 5.19
CA SER A 259 20.64 -0.42 4.61
C SER A 259 20.77 1.05 5.02
N LYS A 260 19.73 1.64 5.64
CA LYS A 260 19.64 3.04 6.05
C LYS A 260 18.77 3.20 7.28
N ASN A 261 18.69 4.44 7.79
CA ASN A 261 17.73 4.77 8.85
C ASN A 261 16.30 4.49 8.38
N ASP A 262 15.69 3.49 8.96
CA ASP A 262 14.35 2.98 8.70
C ASP A 262 13.34 3.37 9.80
N GLN A 263 13.60 4.44 10.54
CA GLN A 263 12.80 4.85 11.71
C GLN A 263 11.29 4.97 11.37
N ARG A 264 10.97 5.45 10.17
CA ARG A 264 9.58 5.54 9.71
C ARG A 264 8.90 4.16 9.63
N PHE A 265 9.62 3.14 9.18
CA PHE A 265 9.12 1.77 9.15
C PHE A 265 8.99 1.20 10.56
N LYS A 266 9.97 1.46 11.44
CA LYS A 266 9.90 1.03 12.85
C LYS A 266 8.70 1.65 13.55
N ASN A 267 8.42 2.93 13.34
CA ASN A 267 7.23 3.58 13.89
C ASN A 267 5.94 2.91 13.38
N PHE A 268 5.89 2.56 12.10
CA PHE A 268 4.77 1.83 11.52
C PHE A 268 4.62 0.43 12.15
N PHE A 269 5.70 -0.33 12.28
CA PHE A 269 5.65 -1.66 12.89
C PHE A 269 5.22 -1.57 14.35
N ASN A 270 5.79 -0.67 15.13
CA ASN A 270 5.40 -0.45 16.53
C ASN A 270 3.89 -0.13 16.66
N LEU A 271 3.36 0.73 15.78
CA LEU A 271 1.92 1.03 15.75
C LEU A 271 1.11 -0.23 15.45
N PHE A 272 1.46 -0.98 14.41
CA PHE A 272 0.70 -2.17 14.00
C PHE A 272 0.85 -3.33 14.99
N GLU A 273 1.98 -3.46 15.67
CA GLU A 273 2.16 -4.39 16.79
C GLU A 273 1.31 -3.99 18.00
N SER A 274 1.25 -2.71 18.35
CA SER A 274 0.40 -2.20 19.44
C SER A 274 -1.10 -2.40 19.18
N LEU A 275 -1.51 -2.37 17.90
CA LEU A 275 -2.86 -2.70 17.44
C LEU A 275 -3.10 -4.20 17.31
N ASN A 276 -2.11 -5.03 17.65
CA ASN A 276 -2.13 -6.47 17.50
C ASN A 276 -2.42 -6.95 16.06
N ILE A 277 -2.08 -6.13 15.05
CA ILE A 277 -2.28 -6.47 13.63
C ILE A 277 -1.17 -7.37 13.12
N ILE A 278 0.08 -7.07 13.47
CA ILE A 278 1.26 -7.79 13.01
C ILE A 278 2.07 -8.37 14.17
N LYS A 279 2.84 -9.40 13.86
CA LYS A 279 3.96 -9.88 14.67
C LYS A 279 5.19 -10.10 13.79
N PRO A 280 6.42 -10.00 14.33
CA PRO A 280 7.61 -10.39 13.58
C PRO A 280 7.57 -11.90 13.27
N LEU A 281 8.06 -12.28 12.09
CA LEU A 281 8.25 -13.70 11.74
C LEU A 281 9.34 -14.31 12.64
N SER A 282 8.91 -14.96 13.71
CA SER A 282 9.74 -15.62 14.71
C SER A 282 9.77 -17.15 14.50
N ASP A 283 10.32 -17.86 15.46
CA ASP A 283 10.42 -19.32 15.41
C ASP A 283 9.18 -20.03 15.99
N SER A 284 8.16 -19.26 16.40
CA SER A 284 6.86 -19.77 16.87
C SER A 284 5.72 -19.26 16.01
N VAL A 285 4.72 -20.11 15.77
CA VAL A 285 3.48 -19.75 15.08
C VAL A 285 2.35 -19.67 16.09
N GLU A 286 1.71 -18.53 16.14
CA GLU A 286 0.58 -18.25 16.99
C GLU A 286 -0.63 -17.85 16.14
N SER A 287 -1.83 -18.11 16.63
CA SER A 287 -3.04 -17.56 16.04
C SER A 287 -3.58 -16.45 16.93
N TRP A 288 -3.97 -15.35 16.31
CA TRP A 288 -4.59 -14.21 17.02
C TRP A 288 -5.63 -13.53 16.14
N ASN A 289 -6.43 -12.70 16.75
CA ASN A 289 -7.44 -11.89 16.07
C ASN A 289 -7.18 -10.41 16.35
N TYR A 290 -7.54 -9.56 15.39
CA TYR A 290 -7.53 -8.11 15.52
C TYR A 290 -8.72 -7.49 14.76
N ALA A 291 -9.03 -6.23 15.02
CA ALA A 291 -10.05 -5.49 14.30
C ALA A 291 -9.57 -5.22 12.87
N LYS A 292 -10.34 -5.69 11.86
CA LYS A 292 -10.01 -5.48 10.45
C LYS A 292 -9.77 -4.01 10.15
N LEU A 293 -8.66 -3.70 9.50
CA LEU A 293 -8.33 -2.34 9.15
C LEU A 293 -9.22 -1.88 7.97
N ASN A 294 -9.91 -0.75 8.15
CA ASN A 294 -10.78 -0.17 7.10
C ASN A 294 -10.55 1.34 6.98
N GLU A 295 -9.28 1.71 6.84
CA GLU A 295 -8.86 3.10 6.90
C GLU A 295 -9.40 3.95 5.76
N THR A 296 -9.46 3.40 4.55
CA THR A 296 -9.97 4.16 3.38
C THR A 296 -11.40 4.64 3.62
N ASN A 297 -12.29 3.77 4.09
CA ASN A 297 -13.68 4.14 4.38
C ASN A 297 -13.80 5.05 5.61
N ARG A 298 -12.99 4.82 6.65
CA ARG A 298 -12.95 5.70 7.83
C ARG A 298 -12.54 7.13 7.46
N ILE A 299 -11.48 7.27 6.67
CA ILE A 299 -11.00 8.57 6.18
C ILE A 299 -12.03 9.23 5.25
N ALA A 300 -12.62 8.46 4.33
CA ALA A 300 -13.65 8.97 3.43
C ALA A 300 -14.85 9.52 4.20
N LYS A 301 -15.31 8.82 5.24
CA LYS A 301 -16.39 9.30 6.11
C LYS A 301 -16.02 10.63 6.80
N GLN A 302 -14.83 10.70 7.39
CA GLN A 302 -14.36 11.95 8.03
C GLN A 302 -14.22 13.10 7.03
N LEU A 303 -13.80 12.82 5.80
CA LEU A 303 -13.72 13.83 4.75
C LEU A 303 -15.10 14.32 4.33
N LYS A 304 -16.07 13.42 4.11
CA LYS A 304 -17.45 13.79 3.77
C LYS A 304 -18.04 14.73 4.84
N ASP A 305 -17.88 14.39 6.11
CA ASP A 305 -18.36 15.22 7.23
C ASP A 305 -17.70 16.61 7.20
N LYS A 306 -16.37 16.67 7.00
CA LYS A 306 -15.63 17.93 6.94
C LYS A 306 -15.94 18.77 5.69
N ILE A 307 -16.11 18.14 4.53
CA ILE A 307 -16.46 18.83 3.27
C ILE A 307 -17.85 19.45 3.36
N ASN A 308 -18.82 18.74 3.95
CA ASN A 308 -20.18 19.25 4.14
C ASN A 308 -20.26 20.46 5.10
N HIS A 309 -19.27 20.61 5.98
CA HIS A 309 -19.16 21.75 6.91
C HIS A 309 -18.07 22.74 6.48
N HIS A 310 -17.49 22.57 5.30
CA HIS A 310 -16.44 23.45 4.80
C HIS A 310 -17.07 24.67 4.13
N ASP A 311 -17.06 25.80 4.85
CA ASP A 311 -17.39 27.08 4.24
C ASP A 311 -16.32 27.43 3.19
N PHE A 312 -16.73 27.51 1.94
CA PHE A 312 -15.91 27.99 0.84
C PHE A 312 -15.71 29.49 0.93
N SER A 313 -15.17 29.99 2.04
CA SER A 313 -14.89 31.41 2.29
C SER A 313 -13.59 31.88 1.62
#